data_a39871872a462f75619fb87c80a8ffd6
#
_entry.id   a39871872a462f75619fb87c80a8ffd6
#
_cell.length_a   1.000
_cell.length_b   1.000
_cell.length_c   1.000
_cell.angle_alpha   90.00
_cell.angle_beta   90.00
_cell.angle_gamma   90.00
#
_symmetry.space_group_name_H-M   'P 1'
#
loop_
_entity.id
_entity.type
_entity.pdbx_description
1 polymer ?
#
loop_
_entity_poly.entity_id
_entity_poly.type
_entity_poly.pdbx_seq_one_letter_code
_entity_poly.pdbx_strand_id
1 'polypeptide(L)'
;MSLLSRYSFSVKPQEAILIVITMFWGGTFLAVQYAVTLSGPFFFVGVRFATAALAVALLSLRTLHKLTWLEVKAGVAIGIAIALGYSLQTWGLQFIPSSKSAFITAMYVPLVPLLQWLCLGRIPGLMPCVGIVLAFIGLIFSPDREAICWL
;
A
#
# COMPACT_ATOMS: atom_id res chain seq x y z
N MET A 1 10.25 29.33 30.43
CA MET A 1 8.99 28.57 30.53
C MET A 1 8.01 29.10 29.47
N SER A 2 8.32 28.96 28.14
CA SER A 2 7.45 29.46 27.07
C SER A 2 7.78 28.91 25.67
N LEU A 3 8.35 27.72 25.53
CA LEU A 3 8.61 27.11 24.18
C LEU A 3 7.64 25.98 23.80
N LEU A 4 6.73 25.59 24.69
CA LEU A 4 5.74 24.50 24.43
C LEU A 4 4.38 24.99 23.93
N SER A 5 4.17 26.32 23.79
CA SER A 5 2.86 26.91 23.43
C SER A 5 2.62 27.12 21.93
N ARG A 6 3.47 26.67 21.03
CA ARG A 6 3.33 26.91 19.57
C ARG A 6 3.03 25.69 18.70
N TYR A 7 2.87 24.52 19.28
CA TYR A 7 2.35 23.38 18.52
C TYR A 7 0.82 23.30 18.70
N SER A 8 0.10 24.23 18.10
CA SER A 8 -1.31 24.01 17.80
C SER A 8 -1.37 22.89 16.75
N PHE A 9 -1.72 21.70 17.19
CA PHE A 9 -1.94 20.53 16.31
C PHE A 9 -3.27 20.77 15.58
N SER A 10 -3.24 21.71 14.62
CA SER A 10 -4.35 21.94 13.72
C SER A 10 -4.21 20.95 12.58
N VAL A 11 -4.90 19.80 12.71
CA VAL A 11 -4.98 18.82 11.62
C VAL A 11 -5.64 19.49 10.44
N LYS A 12 -4.90 19.69 9.38
CA LYS A 12 -5.43 20.25 8.13
C LYS A 12 -6.45 19.26 7.53
N PRO A 13 -7.51 19.73 6.87
CA PRO A 13 -8.51 18.83 6.29
C PRO A 13 -7.91 17.78 5.34
N GLN A 14 -6.80 18.10 4.67
CA GLN A 14 -6.05 17.14 3.86
C GLN A 14 -5.44 16.00 4.68
N GLU A 15 -4.91 16.28 5.87
CA GLU A 15 -4.34 15.29 6.78
C GLU A 15 -5.44 14.39 7.37
N ALA A 16 -6.58 14.96 7.72
CA ALA A 16 -7.74 14.18 8.18
C ALA A 16 -8.23 13.20 7.10
N ILE A 17 -8.32 13.64 5.84
CA ILE A 17 -8.69 12.78 4.71
C ILE A 17 -7.66 11.66 4.53
N LEU A 18 -6.37 11.94 4.62
CA LEU A 18 -5.32 10.93 4.51
C LEU A 18 -5.42 9.89 5.63
N ILE A 19 -5.69 10.31 6.87
CA ILE A 19 -5.90 9.38 7.99
C ILE A 19 -7.08 8.45 7.71
N VAL A 20 -8.21 9.00 7.29
CA VAL A 20 -9.41 8.22 6.97
C VAL A 20 -9.12 7.21 5.85
N ILE A 21 -8.47 7.64 4.76
CA ILE A 21 -8.09 6.76 3.64
C ILE A 21 -7.16 5.64 4.14
N THR A 22 -6.20 5.95 5.00
CA THR A 22 -5.26 4.95 5.55
C THR A 22 -5.98 3.94 6.44
N MET A 23 -6.94 4.36 7.25
CA MET A 23 -7.78 3.46 8.05
C MET A 23 -8.59 2.51 7.17
N PHE A 24 -9.25 3.03 6.12
CA PHE A 24 -9.95 2.19 5.15
C PHE A 24 -9.00 1.20 4.47
N TRP A 25 -7.81 1.66 4.07
CA TRP A 25 -6.83 0.80 3.43
C TRP A 25 -6.35 -0.33 4.35
N GLY A 26 -6.09 -0.04 5.63
CA GLY A 26 -5.77 -1.06 6.62
C GLY A 26 -6.89 -2.11 6.78
N GLY A 27 -8.15 -1.66 6.82
CA GLY A 27 -9.32 -2.54 6.87
C GLY A 27 -9.48 -3.45 5.64
N THR A 28 -9.00 -3.00 4.46
CA THR A 28 -9.08 -3.83 3.25
C THR A 28 -8.27 -5.11 3.33
N PHE A 29 -7.20 -5.18 4.12
CA PHE A 29 -6.42 -6.41 4.30
C PHE A 29 -7.26 -7.54 4.92
N LEU A 30 -8.07 -7.22 5.93
CA LEU A 30 -9.00 -8.19 6.55
C LEU A 30 -10.07 -8.63 5.57
N ALA A 31 -10.67 -7.68 4.84
CA ALA A 31 -11.69 -7.98 3.84
C ALA A 31 -11.13 -8.85 2.70
N VAL A 32 -9.92 -8.56 2.22
CA VAL A 32 -9.24 -9.35 1.18
C VAL A 32 -8.91 -10.74 1.69
N GLN A 33 -8.39 -10.88 2.92
CA GLN A 33 -8.08 -12.18 3.49
C GLN A 33 -9.34 -13.08 3.53
N TYR A 34 -10.46 -12.53 3.99
CA TYR A 34 -11.75 -13.26 3.99
C TYR A 34 -12.24 -13.59 2.58
N ALA A 35 -12.19 -12.64 1.64
CA ALA A 35 -12.67 -12.85 0.28
C ALA A 35 -11.84 -13.89 -0.49
N VAL A 36 -10.54 -13.96 -0.24
CA VAL A 36 -9.63 -14.93 -0.88
C VAL A 36 -9.93 -16.36 -0.44
N THR A 37 -10.42 -16.59 0.78
CA THR A 37 -10.84 -17.93 1.21
C THR A 37 -12.04 -18.45 0.43
N LEU A 38 -12.88 -17.57 -0.12
CA LEU A 38 -14.09 -17.91 -0.84
C LEU A 38 -13.88 -18.03 -2.36
N SER A 39 -12.97 -17.23 -2.96
CA SER A 39 -12.89 -17.08 -4.41
C SER A 39 -11.52 -17.38 -5.02
N GLY A 40 -10.52 -17.61 -4.19
CA GLY A 40 -9.13 -17.76 -4.62
C GLY A 40 -8.45 -16.42 -4.95
N PRO A 41 -7.09 -16.35 -4.81
CA PRO A 41 -6.37 -15.09 -4.84
C PRO A 41 -6.37 -14.41 -6.21
N PHE A 42 -6.11 -15.16 -7.26
CA PHE A 42 -5.97 -14.60 -8.61
C PHE A 42 -7.31 -14.14 -9.20
N PHE A 43 -8.37 -14.91 -8.96
CA PHE A 43 -9.71 -14.53 -9.39
C PHE A 43 -10.17 -13.25 -8.70
N PHE A 44 -9.98 -13.17 -7.39
CA PHE A 44 -10.32 -11.97 -6.62
C PHE A 44 -9.59 -10.72 -7.12
N VAL A 45 -8.27 -10.82 -7.33
CA VAL A 45 -7.45 -9.72 -7.86
C VAL A 45 -7.92 -9.32 -9.26
N GLY A 46 -8.17 -10.30 -10.14
CA GLY A 46 -8.66 -10.05 -11.50
C GLY A 46 -9.98 -9.29 -11.51
N VAL A 47 -10.99 -9.75 -10.77
CA VAL A 47 -12.30 -9.09 -10.68
C VAL A 47 -12.18 -7.69 -10.10
N ARG A 48 -11.41 -7.51 -9.02
CA ARG A 48 -11.20 -6.21 -8.38
C ARG A 48 -10.61 -5.18 -9.36
N PHE A 49 -9.57 -5.55 -10.10
CA PHE A 49 -8.95 -4.64 -11.06
C PHE A 49 -9.78 -4.44 -12.32
N ALA A 50 -10.49 -5.46 -12.80
CA ALA A 50 -11.39 -5.34 -13.93
C ALA A 50 -12.54 -4.37 -13.64
N THR A 51 -13.17 -4.48 -12.47
CA THR A 51 -14.25 -3.57 -12.06
C THR A 51 -13.75 -2.14 -11.87
N ALA A 52 -12.58 -1.95 -11.27
CA ALA A 52 -11.96 -0.63 -11.12
C ALA A 52 -11.60 -0.03 -12.49
N ALA A 53 -11.01 -0.82 -13.38
CA ALA A 53 -10.67 -0.38 -14.74
C ALA A 53 -11.92 0.01 -15.53
N LEU A 54 -12.99 -0.78 -15.45
CA LEU A 54 -14.27 -0.47 -16.10
C LEU A 54 -14.87 0.83 -15.58
N ALA A 55 -14.88 1.01 -14.26
CA ALA A 55 -15.40 2.24 -13.64
C ALA A 55 -14.60 3.48 -14.09
N VAL A 56 -13.27 3.42 -14.05
CA VAL A 56 -12.39 4.51 -14.49
C VAL A 56 -12.57 4.77 -16.00
N ALA A 57 -12.66 3.71 -16.82
CA ALA A 57 -12.87 3.84 -18.24
C ALA A 57 -14.18 4.56 -18.57
N LEU A 58 -15.28 4.19 -17.88
CA LEU A 58 -16.59 4.83 -18.06
C LEU A 58 -16.59 6.32 -17.65
N LEU A 59 -15.91 6.65 -16.55
CA LEU A 59 -15.78 8.03 -16.08
C LEU A 59 -14.86 8.87 -16.97
N SER A 60 -13.89 8.24 -17.62
CA SER A 60 -12.84 8.91 -18.39
C SER A 60 -12.98 8.76 -19.91
N LEU A 61 -14.14 8.35 -20.43
CA LEU A 61 -14.39 8.12 -21.85
C LEU A 61 -13.91 9.27 -22.75
N ARG A 62 -14.13 10.50 -22.32
CA ARG A 62 -13.73 11.70 -23.07
C ARG A 62 -12.21 11.91 -23.13
N THR A 63 -11.49 11.39 -22.16
CA THR A 63 -10.03 11.52 -22.02
C THR A 63 -9.32 10.38 -22.72
N LEU A 64 -9.93 9.18 -22.77
CA LEU A 64 -9.38 7.99 -23.42
C LEU A 64 -9.05 8.21 -24.91
N HIS A 65 -9.87 9.01 -25.62
CA HIS A 65 -9.64 9.35 -27.03
C HIS A 65 -8.42 10.27 -27.26
N LYS A 66 -7.88 10.88 -26.19
CA LYS A 66 -6.73 11.78 -26.26
C LYS A 66 -5.42 11.13 -25.82
N LEU A 67 -5.46 9.84 -25.44
CA LEU A 67 -4.27 9.12 -24.98
C LEU A 67 -3.25 8.98 -26.09
N THR A 68 -2.02 9.36 -25.80
CA THR A 68 -0.87 9.11 -26.66
C THR A 68 -0.37 7.69 -26.50
N TRP A 69 0.26 7.15 -27.56
CA TRP A 69 0.83 5.80 -27.54
C TRP A 69 1.88 5.60 -26.44
N LEU A 70 2.61 6.67 -26.09
CA LEU A 70 3.59 6.67 -25.00
C LEU A 70 2.91 6.48 -23.63
N GLU A 71 1.81 7.19 -23.39
CA GLU A 71 1.03 7.07 -22.13
C GLU A 71 0.42 5.68 -22.00
N VAL A 72 -0.06 5.09 -23.08
CA VAL A 72 -0.59 3.72 -23.08
C VAL A 72 0.52 2.72 -22.72
N LYS A 73 1.70 2.82 -23.32
CA LYS A 73 2.83 1.94 -22.98
C LYS A 73 3.25 2.08 -21.52
N ALA A 74 3.37 3.31 -21.04
CA ALA A 74 3.72 3.57 -19.63
C ALA A 74 2.65 3.01 -18.69
N GLY A 75 1.37 3.23 -19.01
CA GLY A 75 0.24 2.71 -18.24
C GLY A 75 0.21 1.19 -18.19
N VAL A 76 0.47 0.51 -19.31
CA VAL A 76 0.56 -0.96 -19.37
C VAL A 76 1.73 -1.48 -18.53
N ALA A 77 2.91 -0.87 -18.63
CA ALA A 77 4.08 -1.28 -17.85
C ALA A 77 3.83 -1.15 -16.33
N ILE A 78 3.27 -0.02 -15.91
CA ILE A 78 2.89 0.20 -14.50
C ILE A 78 1.78 -0.78 -14.10
N GLY A 79 0.78 -0.99 -14.94
CA GLY A 79 -0.33 -1.91 -14.70
C GLY A 79 0.14 -3.35 -14.49
N ILE A 80 1.08 -3.83 -15.29
CA ILE A 80 1.68 -5.17 -15.14
C ILE A 80 2.43 -5.26 -13.79
N ALA A 81 3.25 -4.26 -13.45
CA ALA A 81 3.99 -4.25 -12.20
C ALA A 81 3.04 -4.28 -10.98
N ILE A 82 1.98 -3.48 -11.01
CA ILE A 82 0.95 -3.44 -9.98
C ILE A 82 0.21 -4.78 -9.90
N ALA A 83 -0.21 -5.34 -11.03
CA ALA A 83 -0.93 -6.62 -11.08
C ALA A 83 -0.10 -7.76 -10.50
N LEU A 84 1.18 -7.83 -10.83
CA LEU A 84 2.11 -8.82 -10.26
C LEU A 84 2.28 -8.62 -8.75
N GLY A 85 2.51 -7.39 -8.32
CA GLY A 85 2.67 -7.06 -6.89
C GLY A 85 1.45 -7.46 -6.06
N TYR A 86 0.25 -7.07 -6.49
CA TYR A 86 -0.98 -7.43 -5.79
C TYR A 86 -1.31 -8.92 -5.86
N SER A 87 -1.02 -9.59 -6.99
CA SER A 87 -1.24 -11.03 -7.12
C SER A 87 -0.35 -11.81 -6.15
N LEU A 88 0.93 -11.47 -6.06
CA LEU A 88 1.87 -12.08 -5.12
C LEU A 88 1.50 -11.78 -3.67
N GLN A 89 1.12 -10.54 -3.37
CA GLN A 89 0.67 -10.13 -2.04
C GLN A 89 -0.59 -10.90 -1.62
N THR A 90 -1.58 -10.99 -2.50
CA THR A 90 -2.84 -11.66 -2.22
C THR A 90 -2.64 -13.18 -2.09
N TRP A 91 -1.74 -13.76 -2.87
CA TRP A 91 -1.35 -15.15 -2.72
C TRP A 91 -0.63 -15.38 -1.38
N GLY A 92 0.27 -14.48 -0.97
CA GLY A 92 0.93 -14.51 0.32
C GLY A 92 -0.03 -14.47 1.52
N LEU A 93 -1.16 -13.75 1.40
CA LEU A 93 -2.20 -13.68 2.44
C LEU A 93 -2.85 -15.04 2.79
N GLN A 94 -2.65 -16.07 1.98
CA GLN A 94 -3.09 -17.43 2.30
C GLN A 94 -2.18 -18.13 3.33
N PHE A 95 -0.95 -17.67 3.48
CA PHE A 95 0.09 -18.30 4.32
C PHE A 95 0.45 -17.47 5.55
N ILE A 96 0.10 -16.19 5.56
CA ILE A 96 0.45 -15.28 6.65
C ILE A 96 -0.78 -14.46 7.08
N PRO A 97 -0.89 -14.07 8.37
CA PRO A 97 -1.98 -13.23 8.83
C PRO A 97 -1.95 -11.85 8.17
N SER A 98 -3.13 -11.25 8.04
CA SER A 98 -3.31 -9.94 7.40
C SER A 98 -2.46 -8.84 8.06
N SER A 99 -2.26 -8.90 9.37
CA SER A 99 -1.42 -7.95 10.11
C SER A 99 0.05 -7.99 9.65
N LYS A 100 0.63 -9.20 9.47
CA LYS A 100 1.99 -9.35 8.94
C LYS A 100 2.09 -8.88 7.50
N SER A 101 1.11 -9.26 6.65
CA SER A 101 1.07 -8.83 5.26
C SER A 101 0.97 -7.31 5.13
N ALA A 102 0.10 -6.67 5.93
CA ALA A 102 -0.03 -5.22 5.95
C ALA A 102 1.27 -4.53 6.38
N PHE A 103 1.95 -5.09 7.39
CA PHE A 103 3.21 -4.55 7.88
C PHE A 103 4.34 -4.68 6.85
N ILE A 104 4.49 -5.87 6.22
CA ILE A 104 5.46 -6.08 5.13
C ILE A 104 5.16 -5.14 3.96
N THR A 105 3.88 -4.96 3.62
CA THR A 105 3.49 -4.01 2.58
C THR A 105 3.88 -2.58 2.96
N ALA A 106 3.67 -2.15 4.20
CA ALA A 106 4.05 -0.82 4.65
C ALA A 106 5.57 -0.55 4.53
N MET A 107 6.40 -1.60 4.48
CA MET A 107 7.84 -1.48 4.26
C MET A 107 8.22 -0.86 2.91
N TYR A 108 7.32 -0.82 1.91
CA TYR A 108 7.63 -0.11 0.66
C TYR A 108 7.81 1.39 0.88
N VAL A 109 7.15 1.98 1.87
CA VAL A 109 7.23 3.42 2.16
C VAL A 109 8.67 3.85 2.49
N PRO A 110 9.40 3.20 3.41
CA PRO A 110 10.82 3.48 3.61
C PRO A 110 11.73 2.95 2.49
N LEU A 111 11.32 1.90 1.77
CA LEU A 111 12.12 1.31 0.71
C LEU A 111 12.23 2.23 -0.52
N VAL A 112 11.18 3.00 -0.83
CA VAL A 112 11.17 3.92 -1.98
C VAL A 112 12.29 4.96 -1.90
N PRO A 113 12.52 5.69 -0.79
CA PRO A 113 13.65 6.61 -0.67
C PRO A 113 15.00 5.93 -0.80
N LEU A 114 15.16 4.69 -0.31
CA LEU A 114 16.40 3.93 -0.46
C LEU A 114 16.69 3.57 -1.92
N LEU A 115 15.67 3.10 -2.65
CA LEU A 115 15.80 2.82 -4.08
C LEU A 115 16.05 4.10 -4.87
N GLN A 116 15.41 5.21 -4.50
CA GLN A 116 15.65 6.51 -5.11
C GLN A 116 17.09 6.97 -4.92
N TRP A 117 17.68 6.75 -3.73
CA TRP A 117 19.08 7.02 -3.48
C TRP A 117 19.99 6.15 -4.35
N LEU A 118 19.74 4.85 -4.40
CA LEU A 118 20.54 3.89 -5.16
C LEU A 118 20.46 4.14 -6.68
N CYS A 119 19.28 4.45 -7.22
CA CYS A 119 19.05 4.61 -8.65
C CYS A 119 19.29 6.03 -9.17
N LEU A 120 19.01 7.06 -8.36
CA LEU A 120 19.09 8.46 -8.76
C LEU A 120 20.20 9.25 -8.02
N GLY A 121 20.93 8.62 -7.10
CA GLY A 121 22.00 9.28 -6.33
C GLY A 121 21.52 10.37 -5.37
N ARG A 122 20.22 10.50 -5.15
CA ARG A 122 19.66 11.50 -4.22
C ARG A 122 19.61 10.92 -2.81
N ILE A 123 20.38 11.52 -1.90
CA ILE A 123 20.46 11.09 -0.50
C ILE A 123 19.11 11.32 0.18
N PRO A 124 18.48 10.28 0.78
CA PRO A 124 17.26 10.46 1.53
C PRO A 124 17.49 11.34 2.76
N GLY A 125 16.51 12.17 3.11
CA GLY A 125 16.56 12.95 4.33
C GLY A 125 16.57 12.08 5.59
N LEU A 126 16.85 12.67 6.76
CA LEU A 126 16.88 11.95 8.05
C LEU A 126 15.52 11.31 8.40
N MET A 127 14.41 11.95 8.07
CA MET A 127 13.05 11.46 8.37
C MET A 127 12.76 10.08 7.78
N PRO A 128 12.99 9.80 6.49
CA PRO A 128 12.86 8.45 5.92
C PRO A 128 13.75 7.42 6.62
N CYS A 129 14.99 7.77 6.97
CA CYS A 129 15.90 6.85 7.66
C CYS A 129 15.37 6.45 9.05
N VAL A 130 14.86 7.40 9.82
CA VAL A 130 14.23 7.13 11.12
C VAL A 130 12.99 6.25 10.94
N GLY A 131 12.17 6.54 9.93
CA GLY A 131 11.00 5.72 9.60
C GLY A 131 11.35 4.27 9.28
N ILE A 132 12.43 4.02 8.54
CA ILE A 132 12.95 2.69 8.23
C ILE A 132 13.32 1.93 9.51
N VAL A 133 14.10 2.56 10.38
CA VAL A 133 14.56 1.94 11.64
C VAL A 133 13.36 1.59 12.54
N LEU A 134 12.42 2.51 12.70
CA LEU A 134 11.22 2.28 13.50
C LEU A 134 10.34 1.16 12.91
N ALA A 135 10.22 1.09 11.58
CA ALA A 135 9.47 0.05 10.91
C ALA A 135 10.10 -1.35 11.11
N PHE A 136 11.44 -1.46 11.00
CA PHE A 136 12.16 -2.70 11.31
C PHE A 136 12.01 -3.12 12.77
N ILE A 137 12.14 -2.19 13.70
CA ILE A 137 11.93 -2.45 15.13
C ILE A 137 10.50 -2.98 15.34
N GLY A 138 9.49 -2.31 14.79
CA GLY A 138 8.10 -2.75 14.87
C GLY A 138 7.88 -4.15 14.31
N LEU A 139 8.56 -4.52 13.20
CA LEU A 139 8.47 -5.87 12.62
C LEU A 139 9.06 -6.94 13.55
N ILE A 140 10.20 -6.66 14.17
CA ILE A 140 10.85 -7.59 15.11
C ILE A 140 9.97 -7.80 16.36
N PHE A 141 9.33 -6.75 16.86
CA PHE A 141 8.46 -6.82 18.03
C PHE A 141 7.00 -7.21 17.69
N SER A 142 6.68 -7.51 16.42
CA SER A 142 5.35 -8.00 16.07
C SER A 142 5.17 -9.42 16.61
N PRO A 143 4.34 -9.65 17.64
CA PRO A 143 4.20 -10.97 18.25
C PRO A 143 3.59 -11.93 17.23
N ASP A 144 4.21 -13.10 17.08
CA ASP A 144 3.64 -14.24 16.38
C ASP A 144 2.47 -14.78 17.20
N ARG A 145 1.28 -14.23 17.00
CA ARG A 145 0.06 -14.72 17.65
C ARG A 145 -0.38 -16.10 17.18
N GLU A 146 0.27 -16.66 16.16
CA GLU A 146 -0.09 -18.00 15.66
C GLU A 146 0.29 -19.14 16.62
N ALA A 147 1.25 -18.93 17.52
CA ALA A 147 1.59 -19.93 18.53
C ALA A 147 0.54 -20.10 19.63
N ILE A 148 -0.44 -19.19 19.74
CA ILE A 148 -1.43 -19.19 20.84
C ILE A 148 -2.80 -19.75 20.40
N CYS A 149 -3.08 -19.86 19.10
CA CYS A 149 -4.36 -20.37 18.59
C CYS A 149 -4.39 -21.89 18.35
N TRP A 150 -3.30 -22.64 18.62
CA TRP A 150 -3.25 -24.12 18.47
C TRP A 150 -3.05 -24.85 19.81
N LEU A 151 -3.24 -24.18 20.93
CA LEU A 151 -3.39 -24.76 22.26
C LEU A 151 -4.81 -24.56 22.76
#